data_56cda38a0fbfd94ba876f9e7a3b5d586
#
_entry.id   56cda38a0fbfd94ba876f9e7a3b5d586
#
_cell.length_a   1.000
_cell.length_b   1.000
_cell.length_c   1.000
_cell.angle_alpha   90.00
_cell.angle_beta   90.00
_cell.angle_gamma   90.00
#
_symmetry.space_group_name_H-M   'P 1'
#
loop_
_entity.id
_entity.type
_entity.pdbx_description
1 polymer ?
#
loop_
_entity_poly.entity_id
_entity_poly.type
_entity_poly.pdbx_seq_one_letter_code
_entity_poly.pdbx_strand_id
1 'polypeptide(L)'
;MNLHEYQGKLLFAEYDLPVSKGEIIFNAEDAIDACNKIGGSKWVVKAQVHAGGRGKAGGVKLIDDPKEAIEFVKKWLGNKLITYQTDKNGQTVNSILIEECTDIASELYLSAVIDRESQSVVFIGSSEGGVNIEDVAKNSPEKIIYQGVEYNDPSLPIHAEQIAKVLKLTDVQNKQFVPMIRNLLKLFIEKDLSLLEINPLVINGNGDLHCLDAKINIDSNALFRQPELLEMHDETQEDPQEAEAAKHDLSYVSLEGNIGCMVNGAGLAMGTMDTIKF
;
A
#
# COMPACT_ATOMS: atom_id res chain seq x y z
N MET A 1 -3.34 6.44 9.72
CA MET A 1 -2.62 7.32 8.77
C MET A 1 -2.12 6.50 7.59
N ASN A 2 -2.41 6.90 6.36
CA ASN A 2 -1.91 6.25 5.15
C ASN A 2 -0.56 6.83 4.73
N LEU A 3 0.29 6.00 4.13
CA LEU A 3 1.52 6.43 3.47
C LEU A 3 1.35 6.43 1.95
N HIS A 4 2.09 7.31 1.26
CA HIS A 4 2.30 7.18 -0.17
C HIS A 4 3.13 5.93 -0.50
N GLU A 5 3.00 5.41 -1.72
CA GLU A 5 3.77 4.23 -2.17
C GLU A 5 5.28 4.42 -1.97
N TYR A 6 5.83 5.59 -2.34
CA TYR A 6 7.26 5.84 -2.19
C TYR A 6 7.72 5.79 -0.73
N GLN A 7 6.90 6.29 0.21
CA GLN A 7 7.19 6.24 1.65
C GLN A 7 7.15 4.79 2.16
N GLY A 8 6.15 4.02 1.73
CA GLY A 8 6.05 2.59 2.04
C GLY A 8 7.27 1.82 1.53
N LYS A 9 7.75 2.12 0.32
CA LYS A 9 8.95 1.49 -0.25
C LYS A 9 10.24 1.90 0.47
N LEU A 10 10.34 3.11 1.00
CA LEU A 10 11.45 3.49 1.87
C LEU A 10 11.48 2.61 3.12
N LEU A 11 10.33 2.41 3.77
CA LEU A 11 10.24 1.48 4.90
C LEU A 11 10.59 0.04 4.51
N PHE A 12 10.15 -0.43 3.33
CA PHE A 12 10.52 -1.75 2.84
C PHE A 12 12.03 -1.89 2.69
N ALA A 13 12.70 -0.89 2.12
CA ALA A 13 14.15 -0.88 1.97
C ALA A 13 14.89 -0.88 3.32
N GLU A 14 14.40 -0.14 4.34
CA GLU A 14 14.95 -0.14 5.70
C GLU A 14 14.89 -1.51 6.38
N TYR A 15 13.92 -2.35 5.97
CA TYR A 15 13.71 -3.70 6.48
C TYR A 15 14.22 -4.79 5.52
N ASP A 16 15.18 -4.47 4.67
CA ASP A 16 15.82 -5.41 3.72
C ASP A 16 14.81 -6.13 2.80
N LEU A 17 13.71 -5.47 2.43
CA LEU A 17 12.75 -5.99 1.45
C LEU A 17 13.14 -5.52 0.04
N PRO A 18 13.03 -6.38 -0.98
CA PRO A 18 13.44 -6.05 -2.34
C PRO A 18 12.45 -5.07 -2.99
N VAL A 19 12.90 -3.86 -3.28
CA VAL A 19 12.17 -2.79 -3.96
C VAL A 19 12.97 -2.22 -5.12
N SER A 20 12.29 -1.64 -6.12
CA SER A 20 12.94 -0.94 -7.23
C SER A 20 13.66 0.32 -6.76
N LYS A 21 14.75 0.67 -7.44
CA LYS A 21 15.33 2.00 -7.30
C LYS A 21 14.33 3.04 -7.82
N GLY A 22 14.11 4.09 -7.05
CA GLY A 22 13.15 5.12 -7.39
C GLY A 22 13.55 6.48 -6.85
N GLU A 23 13.06 7.52 -7.51
CA GLU A 23 13.21 8.91 -7.12
C GLU A 23 11.84 9.59 -7.08
N ILE A 24 11.57 10.28 -5.99
CA ILE A 24 10.37 11.11 -5.88
C ILE A 24 10.66 12.51 -6.37
N ILE A 25 9.75 13.04 -7.19
CA ILE A 25 9.88 14.40 -7.72
C ILE A 25 8.60 15.21 -7.46
N PHE A 26 8.79 16.52 -7.29
CA PHE A 26 7.74 17.49 -6.97
C PHE A 26 7.59 18.57 -8.04
N ASN A 27 8.38 18.50 -9.11
CA ASN A 27 8.33 19.40 -10.27
C ASN A 27 8.76 18.68 -11.54
N ALA A 28 8.45 19.26 -12.70
CA ALA A 28 8.73 18.62 -13.98
C ALA A 28 10.21 18.73 -14.42
N GLU A 29 10.91 19.72 -13.90
CA GLU A 29 12.31 20.00 -14.22
C GLU A 29 13.23 18.89 -13.72
N ASP A 30 12.90 18.23 -12.60
CA ASP A 30 13.69 17.18 -12.00
C ASP A 30 13.53 15.81 -12.70
N ALA A 31 12.56 15.66 -13.62
CA ALA A 31 12.21 14.36 -14.19
C ALA A 31 13.34 13.68 -14.96
N ILE A 32 14.11 14.44 -15.75
CA ILE A 32 15.28 13.92 -16.50
C ILE A 32 16.38 13.50 -15.56
N ASP A 33 16.70 14.33 -14.57
CA ASP A 33 17.76 14.04 -13.60
C ASP A 33 17.42 12.81 -12.75
N ALA A 34 16.14 12.64 -12.38
CA ALA A 34 15.66 11.44 -11.69
C ALA A 34 15.87 10.18 -12.54
N CYS A 35 15.48 10.19 -13.83
CA CYS A 35 15.74 9.06 -14.74
C CYS A 35 17.24 8.76 -14.86
N ASN A 36 18.08 9.79 -15.00
CA ASN A 36 19.54 9.63 -15.10
C ASN A 36 20.13 9.03 -13.82
N LYS A 37 19.66 9.46 -12.64
CA LYS A 37 20.09 8.96 -11.33
C LYS A 37 19.71 7.50 -11.10
N ILE A 38 18.50 7.12 -11.50
CA ILE A 38 18.02 5.72 -11.45
C ILE A 38 18.86 4.86 -12.39
N GLY A 39 19.17 5.37 -13.57
CA GLY A 39 19.85 4.64 -14.64
C GLY A 39 18.89 3.76 -15.46
N GLY A 40 19.46 2.84 -16.25
CA GLY A 40 18.67 1.95 -17.11
C GLY A 40 18.21 2.61 -18.41
N SER A 41 17.22 2.00 -19.06
CA SER A 41 16.67 2.46 -20.35
C SER A 41 15.14 2.48 -20.39
N LYS A 42 14.49 2.06 -19.31
CA LYS A 42 13.03 2.07 -19.15
C LYS A 42 12.69 2.39 -17.72
N TRP A 43 11.68 3.20 -17.54
CA TRP A 43 11.21 3.63 -16.23
C TRP A 43 9.69 3.52 -16.13
N VAL A 44 9.17 3.45 -14.91
CA VAL A 44 7.75 3.57 -14.62
C VAL A 44 7.53 4.87 -13.85
N VAL A 45 6.64 5.71 -14.36
CA VAL A 45 6.23 6.96 -13.71
C VAL A 45 4.87 6.76 -13.05
N LYS A 46 4.75 7.10 -11.76
CA LYS A 46 3.58 6.79 -10.92
C LYS A 46 3.12 8.02 -10.15
N ALA A 47 1.89 8.46 -10.41
CA ALA A 47 1.24 9.49 -9.60
C ALA A 47 1.04 8.99 -8.17
N GLN A 48 1.38 9.81 -7.18
CA GLN A 48 1.27 9.45 -5.77
C GLN A 48 -0.03 10.00 -5.19
N VAL A 49 -0.94 9.09 -4.84
CA VAL A 49 -2.21 9.34 -4.14
C VAL A 49 -2.51 8.17 -3.19
N HIS A 50 -3.31 8.41 -2.15
CA HIS A 50 -3.71 7.39 -1.18
C HIS A 50 -4.85 6.50 -1.69
N ALA A 51 -4.83 6.14 -2.97
CA ALA A 51 -5.84 5.29 -3.59
C ALA A 51 -5.21 4.24 -4.50
N GLY A 52 -5.80 3.05 -4.51
CA GLY A 52 -5.48 1.99 -5.47
C GLY A 52 -6.10 2.23 -6.85
N GLY A 53 -5.74 1.38 -7.83
CA GLY A 53 -6.29 1.45 -9.17
C GLY A 53 -5.71 2.55 -10.06
N ARG A 54 -4.61 3.18 -9.64
CA ARG A 54 -3.91 4.25 -10.36
C ARG A 54 -3.58 3.89 -11.81
N GLY A 55 -3.14 2.64 -12.04
CA GLY A 55 -2.82 2.16 -13.39
C GLY A 55 -4.01 2.25 -14.35
N LYS A 56 -5.18 1.78 -13.93
CA LYS A 56 -6.43 1.85 -14.73
C LYS A 56 -6.91 3.29 -14.96
N ALA A 57 -6.58 4.19 -14.06
CA ALA A 57 -6.91 5.62 -14.16
C ALA A 57 -5.86 6.43 -14.95
N GLY A 58 -4.82 5.79 -15.49
CA GLY A 58 -3.75 6.47 -16.23
C GLY A 58 -2.72 7.17 -15.35
N GLY A 59 -2.74 6.94 -14.04
CA GLY A 59 -1.77 7.45 -13.06
C GLY A 59 -0.47 6.64 -12.99
N VAL A 60 -0.28 5.66 -13.88
CA VAL A 60 0.96 4.88 -14.04
C VAL A 60 1.26 4.77 -15.53
N LYS A 61 2.51 5.01 -15.92
CA LYS A 61 2.96 4.88 -17.32
C LYS A 61 4.37 4.31 -17.38
N LEU A 62 4.57 3.34 -18.28
CA LEU A 62 5.90 2.89 -18.69
C LEU A 62 6.45 3.86 -19.74
N ILE A 63 7.71 4.25 -19.61
CA ILE A 63 8.42 5.16 -20.52
C ILE A 63 9.80 4.60 -20.88
N ASP A 64 10.30 4.95 -22.06
CA ASP A 64 11.66 4.66 -22.54
C ASP A 64 12.41 5.93 -22.97
N ASP A 65 11.75 7.10 -23.01
CA ASP A 65 12.35 8.42 -23.17
C ASP A 65 12.10 9.26 -21.92
N PRO A 66 13.15 9.78 -21.23
CA PRO A 66 13.00 10.66 -20.09
C PRO A 66 12.13 11.90 -20.34
N LYS A 67 11.99 12.35 -21.58
CA LYS A 67 11.10 13.46 -21.93
C LYS A 67 9.62 13.12 -21.70
N GLU A 68 9.24 11.86 -21.83
CA GLU A 68 7.88 11.43 -21.52
C GLU A 68 7.55 11.55 -20.02
N ALA A 69 8.57 11.47 -19.15
CA ALA A 69 8.39 11.75 -17.73
C ALA A 69 7.95 13.20 -17.50
N ILE A 70 8.56 14.17 -18.21
CA ILE A 70 8.17 15.59 -18.13
C ILE A 70 6.69 15.76 -18.53
N GLU A 71 6.26 15.13 -19.62
CA GLU A 71 4.87 15.20 -20.09
C GLU A 71 3.91 14.59 -19.09
N PHE A 72 4.28 13.45 -18.49
CA PHE A 72 3.48 12.79 -17.45
C PHE A 72 3.36 13.68 -16.20
N VAL A 73 4.46 14.26 -15.74
CA VAL A 73 4.47 15.17 -14.58
C VAL A 73 3.58 16.38 -14.85
N LYS A 74 3.74 17.06 -15.99
CA LYS A 74 2.89 18.20 -16.38
C LYS A 74 1.40 17.86 -16.47
N LYS A 75 1.08 16.64 -16.86
CA LYS A 75 -0.30 16.16 -16.91
C LYS A 75 -0.91 15.96 -15.53
N TRP A 76 -0.14 15.39 -14.60
CA TRP A 76 -0.71 14.91 -13.34
C TRP A 76 -0.42 15.80 -12.14
N LEU A 77 0.76 16.41 -12.05
CA LEU A 77 1.13 17.21 -10.88
C LEU A 77 0.18 18.41 -10.70
N GLY A 78 -0.39 18.52 -9.51
CA GLY A 78 -1.40 19.53 -9.17
C GLY A 78 -2.81 19.21 -9.69
N ASN A 79 -2.99 18.17 -10.51
CA ASN A 79 -4.27 17.73 -11.01
C ASN A 79 -4.85 16.57 -10.18
N LYS A 80 -6.14 16.33 -10.31
CA LYS A 80 -6.84 15.30 -9.58
C LYS A 80 -6.84 13.98 -10.34
N LEU A 81 -6.45 12.90 -9.65
CA LEU A 81 -6.58 11.54 -10.12
C LEU A 81 -7.83 10.90 -9.53
N ILE A 82 -8.72 10.43 -10.40
CA ILE A 82 -9.95 9.72 -10.02
C ILE A 82 -9.73 8.24 -10.30
N THR A 83 -9.87 7.41 -9.29
CA THR A 83 -9.82 5.94 -9.39
C THR A 83 -11.15 5.36 -8.90
N TYR A 84 -11.32 4.04 -9.01
CA TYR A 84 -12.50 3.38 -8.45
C TYR A 84 -12.53 3.37 -6.91
N GLN A 85 -11.42 3.73 -6.25
CA GLN A 85 -11.30 3.81 -4.78
C GLN A 85 -11.43 5.26 -4.27
N THR A 86 -11.36 6.27 -5.13
CA THR A 86 -11.58 7.66 -4.73
C THR A 86 -13.06 8.03 -4.82
N ASP A 87 -13.43 9.10 -4.14
CA ASP A 87 -14.68 9.78 -4.42
C ASP A 87 -14.69 10.41 -5.85
N LYS A 88 -15.81 11.00 -6.23
CA LYS A 88 -15.98 11.68 -7.54
C LYS A 88 -15.07 12.90 -7.74
N ASN A 89 -14.53 13.45 -6.65
CA ASN A 89 -13.64 14.62 -6.71
C ASN A 89 -12.19 14.21 -6.95
N GLY A 90 -11.84 12.94 -6.70
CA GLY A 90 -10.49 12.41 -6.80
C GLY A 90 -9.51 13.02 -5.79
N GLN A 91 -8.27 12.54 -5.83
CA GLN A 91 -7.18 13.02 -4.96
C GLN A 91 -6.16 13.81 -5.77
N THR A 92 -5.67 14.91 -5.20
CA THR A 92 -4.66 15.75 -5.85
C THR A 92 -3.32 15.04 -5.88
N VAL A 93 -2.67 15.01 -7.03
CA VAL A 93 -1.33 14.45 -7.19
C VAL A 93 -0.31 15.53 -6.84
N ASN A 94 0.35 15.37 -5.70
CA ASN A 94 1.36 16.32 -5.20
C ASN A 94 2.79 15.90 -5.53
N SER A 95 2.99 14.65 -5.94
CA SER A 95 4.30 14.12 -6.26
C SER A 95 4.20 12.96 -7.26
N ILE A 96 5.29 12.72 -7.97
CA ILE A 96 5.43 11.63 -8.94
C ILE A 96 6.63 10.79 -8.54
N LEU A 97 6.42 9.48 -8.42
CA LEU A 97 7.50 8.52 -8.26
C LEU A 97 7.97 8.05 -9.64
N ILE A 98 9.26 8.13 -9.89
CA ILE A 98 9.91 7.51 -11.06
C ILE A 98 10.71 6.33 -10.56
N GLU A 99 10.52 5.15 -11.16
CA GLU A 99 11.19 3.93 -10.74
C GLU A 99 11.81 3.20 -11.93
N GLU A 100 12.85 2.41 -11.63
CA GLU A 100 13.36 1.41 -12.56
C GLU A 100 12.26 0.43 -12.97
N CYS A 101 12.16 0.13 -14.25
CA CYS A 101 11.18 -0.83 -14.76
C CYS A 101 11.59 -2.25 -14.35
N THR A 102 10.71 -2.95 -13.66
CA THR A 102 10.86 -4.36 -13.31
C THR A 102 10.29 -5.23 -14.42
N ASP A 103 11.04 -6.22 -14.88
CA ASP A 103 10.53 -7.27 -15.78
C ASP A 103 9.69 -8.26 -14.96
N ILE A 104 8.39 -8.34 -15.24
CA ILE A 104 7.40 -9.09 -14.45
C ILE A 104 7.13 -10.43 -15.13
N ALA A 105 7.52 -11.54 -14.49
CA ALA A 105 7.17 -12.89 -14.93
C ALA A 105 5.82 -13.35 -14.38
N SER A 106 5.50 -13.03 -13.12
CA SER A 106 4.19 -13.29 -12.52
C SER A 106 3.87 -12.32 -11.39
N GLU A 107 2.58 -12.12 -11.13
CA GLU A 107 2.05 -11.24 -10.11
C GLU A 107 1.36 -12.04 -9.02
N LEU A 108 1.67 -11.73 -7.77
CA LEU A 108 1.17 -12.36 -6.55
C LEU A 108 0.56 -11.28 -5.65
N TYR A 109 -0.28 -11.69 -4.73
CA TYR A 109 -0.80 -10.83 -3.67
C TYR A 109 -0.22 -11.24 -2.32
N LEU A 110 0.20 -10.27 -1.53
CA LEU A 110 0.60 -10.47 -0.14
C LEU A 110 0.18 -9.26 0.70
N SER A 111 -0.50 -9.51 1.80
CA SER A 111 -0.81 -8.47 2.78
C SER A 111 -0.70 -8.99 4.20
N ALA A 112 -0.65 -8.07 5.17
CA ALA A 112 -0.72 -8.35 6.59
C ALA A 112 -1.70 -7.40 7.26
N VAL A 113 -2.53 -7.93 8.15
CA VAL A 113 -3.54 -7.19 8.93
C VAL A 113 -3.58 -7.71 10.37
N ILE A 114 -4.14 -6.91 11.28
CA ILE A 114 -4.42 -7.36 12.63
C ILE A 114 -5.75 -8.12 12.65
N ASP A 115 -5.73 -9.37 13.08
CA ASP A 115 -6.93 -10.08 13.46
C ASP A 115 -7.17 -9.92 14.96
N ARG A 116 -8.29 -9.28 15.29
CA ARG A 116 -8.66 -8.98 16.68
C ARG A 116 -9.16 -10.20 17.44
N GLU A 117 -9.73 -11.18 16.73
CA GLU A 117 -10.27 -12.39 17.35
C GLU A 117 -9.14 -13.32 17.82
N SER A 118 -8.17 -13.59 16.96
CA SER A 118 -7.00 -14.40 17.29
C SER A 118 -5.88 -13.60 17.96
N GLN A 119 -6.00 -12.25 18.06
CA GLN A 119 -4.97 -11.35 18.59
C GLN A 119 -3.60 -11.53 17.93
N SER A 120 -3.59 -11.79 16.63
CA SER A 120 -2.39 -12.07 15.85
C SER A 120 -2.30 -11.19 14.59
N VAL A 121 -1.11 -11.14 14.00
CA VAL A 121 -0.95 -10.60 12.66
C VAL A 121 -1.28 -11.72 11.68
N VAL A 122 -2.24 -11.48 10.79
CA VAL A 122 -2.63 -12.44 9.75
C VAL A 122 -2.05 -12.00 8.42
N PHE A 123 -1.21 -12.86 7.84
CA PHE A 123 -0.79 -12.73 6.45
C PHE A 123 -1.86 -13.31 5.53
N ILE A 124 -2.18 -12.57 4.48
CA ILE A 124 -3.12 -12.97 3.42
C ILE A 124 -2.31 -13.09 2.14
N GLY A 125 -2.31 -14.25 1.53
CA GLY A 125 -1.56 -14.52 0.31
C GLY A 125 -2.45 -15.09 -0.80
N SER A 126 -2.19 -14.69 -2.05
CA SER A 126 -2.84 -15.28 -3.22
C SER A 126 -1.89 -15.34 -4.42
N SER A 127 -2.06 -16.39 -5.25
CA SER A 127 -1.37 -16.50 -6.54
C SER A 127 -1.98 -15.58 -7.62
N GLU A 128 -3.00 -14.80 -7.29
CA GLU A 128 -3.64 -13.82 -8.15
C GLU A 128 -3.28 -12.42 -7.65
N GLY A 129 -2.27 -11.78 -8.25
CA GLY A 129 -1.84 -10.42 -7.96
C GLY A 129 -2.26 -9.41 -9.01
N GLY A 130 -2.03 -8.12 -8.75
CA GLY A 130 -2.39 -7.03 -9.67
C GLY A 130 -3.90 -6.82 -9.87
N VAL A 131 -4.72 -7.51 -9.10
CA VAL A 131 -6.19 -7.47 -9.18
C VAL A 131 -6.80 -7.12 -7.83
N ASN A 132 -8.11 -6.86 -7.81
CA ASN A 132 -8.85 -6.64 -6.57
C ASN A 132 -8.99 -7.96 -5.81
N ILE A 133 -8.39 -8.05 -4.61
CA ILE A 133 -8.37 -9.28 -3.81
C ILE A 133 -9.76 -9.66 -3.30
N GLU A 134 -10.66 -8.70 -3.08
CA GLU A 134 -12.03 -8.94 -2.66
C GLU A 134 -12.81 -9.71 -3.75
N ASP A 135 -12.54 -9.42 -5.01
CA ASP A 135 -13.13 -10.16 -6.14
C ASP A 135 -12.60 -11.60 -6.20
N VAL A 136 -11.31 -11.80 -5.90
CA VAL A 136 -10.70 -13.14 -5.79
C VAL A 136 -11.32 -13.89 -4.62
N ALA A 137 -11.47 -13.25 -3.45
CA ALA A 137 -12.08 -13.84 -2.27
C ALA A 137 -13.53 -14.30 -2.52
N LYS A 138 -14.29 -13.54 -3.30
CA LYS A 138 -15.66 -13.86 -3.65
C LYS A 138 -15.79 -14.98 -4.69
N ASN A 139 -14.94 -14.97 -5.71
CA ASN A 139 -15.08 -15.82 -6.88
C ASN A 139 -14.22 -17.11 -6.83
N SER A 140 -13.12 -17.09 -6.06
CA SER A 140 -12.12 -18.18 -5.99
C SER A 140 -11.46 -18.21 -4.61
N PRO A 141 -12.23 -18.39 -3.51
CA PRO A 141 -11.69 -18.31 -2.14
C PRO A 141 -10.59 -19.34 -1.87
N GLU A 142 -10.57 -20.46 -2.59
CA GLU A 142 -9.54 -21.49 -2.50
C GLU A 142 -8.15 -21.02 -2.95
N LYS A 143 -8.07 -19.88 -3.64
CA LYS A 143 -6.80 -19.27 -4.06
C LYS A 143 -6.20 -18.35 -3.00
N ILE A 144 -6.88 -18.14 -1.90
CA ILE A 144 -6.44 -17.26 -0.82
C ILE A 144 -6.11 -18.08 0.42
N ILE A 145 -4.99 -17.77 1.03
CA ILE A 145 -4.61 -18.26 2.36
C ILE A 145 -4.65 -17.14 3.38
N TYR A 146 -5.15 -17.46 4.56
CA TYR A 146 -5.09 -16.64 5.76
C TYR A 146 -4.22 -17.36 6.77
N GLN A 147 -3.07 -16.79 7.13
CA GLN A 147 -2.11 -17.41 8.03
C GLN A 147 -1.77 -16.48 9.19
N GLY A 148 -2.26 -16.81 10.39
CA GLY A 148 -1.89 -16.11 11.62
C GLY A 148 -0.45 -16.41 11.99
N VAL A 149 0.27 -15.38 12.45
CA VAL A 149 1.64 -15.47 12.98
C VAL A 149 1.76 -14.57 14.20
N GLU A 150 2.49 -15.06 15.20
CA GLU A 150 2.83 -14.29 16.39
C GLU A 150 4.26 -13.76 16.31
N TYR A 151 4.51 -12.67 16.99
CA TYR A 151 5.86 -12.11 17.10
C TYR A 151 6.76 -13.05 17.90
N ASN A 152 7.95 -13.33 17.35
CA ASN A 152 8.90 -14.32 17.91
C ASN A 152 8.43 -15.79 17.88
N ASP A 153 7.43 -16.11 17.07
CA ASP A 153 7.01 -17.50 16.89
C ASP A 153 8.14 -18.32 16.22
N PRO A 154 8.65 -19.35 16.88
CA PRO A 154 9.64 -20.24 16.28
C PRO A 154 9.08 -21.01 15.06
N SER A 155 7.76 -21.10 14.93
CA SER A 155 7.06 -21.74 13.80
C SER A 155 6.92 -20.83 12.59
N LEU A 156 7.36 -19.58 12.64
CA LEU A 156 7.29 -18.62 11.52
C LEU A 156 7.76 -19.21 10.18
N PRO A 157 8.88 -19.97 10.09
CA PRO A 157 9.29 -20.58 8.83
C PRO A 157 8.24 -21.55 8.27
N ILE A 158 7.59 -22.34 9.13
CA ILE A 158 6.54 -23.29 8.72
C ILE A 158 5.32 -22.53 8.19
N HIS A 159 4.91 -21.47 8.86
CA HIS A 159 3.80 -20.62 8.42
C HIS A 159 4.11 -19.93 7.08
N ALA A 160 5.32 -19.41 6.91
CA ALA A 160 5.75 -18.82 5.64
C ALA A 160 5.76 -19.86 4.50
N GLU A 161 6.20 -21.10 4.75
CA GLU A 161 6.15 -22.18 3.76
C GLU A 161 4.72 -22.56 3.37
N GLN A 162 3.75 -22.47 4.29
CA GLN A 162 2.33 -22.71 3.97
C GLN A 162 1.80 -21.64 3.01
N ILE A 163 2.14 -20.38 3.25
CA ILE A 163 1.80 -19.28 2.33
C ILE A 163 2.49 -19.52 0.98
N ALA A 164 3.79 -19.81 0.97
CA ALA A 164 4.58 -20.03 -0.25
C ALA A 164 3.98 -21.13 -1.15
N LYS A 165 3.43 -22.20 -0.57
CA LYS A 165 2.74 -23.26 -1.32
C LYS A 165 1.52 -22.77 -2.07
N VAL A 166 0.69 -21.91 -1.45
CA VAL A 166 -0.49 -21.33 -2.09
C VAL A 166 -0.08 -20.33 -3.17
N LEU A 167 0.99 -19.58 -2.93
CA LEU A 167 1.61 -18.69 -3.92
C LEU A 167 2.32 -19.46 -5.06
N LYS A 168 2.43 -20.79 -4.97
CA LYS A 168 3.13 -21.67 -5.92
C LYS A 168 4.60 -21.32 -6.12
N LEU A 169 5.26 -20.88 -5.05
CA LEU A 169 6.68 -20.53 -5.08
C LEU A 169 7.55 -21.79 -5.21
N THR A 170 8.62 -21.68 -6.00
CA THR A 170 9.67 -22.71 -6.09
C THR A 170 10.51 -22.75 -4.82
N ASP A 171 11.32 -23.81 -4.64
CA ASP A 171 12.23 -23.93 -3.48
C ASP A 171 13.23 -22.77 -3.38
N VAL A 172 13.64 -22.20 -4.53
CA VAL A 172 14.55 -21.03 -4.58
C VAL A 172 13.82 -19.79 -4.07
N GLN A 173 12.61 -19.56 -4.55
CA GLN A 173 11.78 -18.42 -4.12
C GLN A 173 11.36 -18.56 -2.65
N ASN A 174 11.09 -19.78 -2.17
CA ASN A 174 10.75 -20.00 -0.77
C ASN A 174 11.90 -19.60 0.17
N LYS A 175 13.16 -19.81 -0.24
CA LYS A 175 14.34 -19.34 0.52
C LYS A 175 14.42 -17.82 0.63
N GLN A 176 13.86 -17.09 -0.34
CA GLN A 176 13.73 -15.62 -0.29
C GLN A 176 12.49 -15.20 0.52
N PHE A 177 11.41 -15.97 0.41
CA PHE A 177 10.12 -15.64 0.99
C PHE A 177 10.10 -15.74 2.52
N VAL A 178 10.73 -16.76 3.11
CA VAL A 178 10.78 -16.94 4.58
C VAL A 178 11.42 -15.74 5.29
N PRO A 179 12.61 -15.22 4.88
CA PRO A 179 13.15 -13.98 5.43
C PRO A 179 12.26 -12.77 5.16
N MET A 180 11.62 -12.68 3.99
CA MET A 180 10.69 -11.61 3.64
C MET A 180 9.52 -11.55 4.62
N ILE A 181 8.85 -12.66 4.92
CA ILE A 181 7.75 -12.70 5.90
C ILE A 181 8.22 -12.26 7.28
N ARG A 182 9.42 -12.67 7.70
CA ARG A 182 10.01 -12.23 8.98
C ARG A 182 10.21 -10.71 9.02
N ASN A 183 10.78 -10.16 7.97
CA ASN A 183 11.07 -8.72 7.88
C ASN A 183 9.77 -7.91 7.79
N LEU A 184 8.76 -8.40 7.04
CA LEU A 184 7.44 -7.79 6.99
C LEU A 184 6.73 -7.80 8.34
N LEU A 185 6.79 -8.91 9.07
CA LEU A 185 6.24 -9.00 10.43
C LEU A 185 6.94 -8.05 11.40
N LYS A 186 8.28 -7.97 11.32
CA LYS A 186 9.08 -7.03 12.10
C LYS A 186 8.68 -5.59 11.81
N LEU A 187 8.64 -5.19 10.54
CA LEU A 187 8.17 -3.88 10.10
C LEU A 187 6.77 -3.59 10.62
N PHE A 188 5.84 -4.54 10.47
CA PHE A 188 4.45 -4.40 10.86
C PHE A 188 4.29 -4.04 12.34
N ILE A 189 5.07 -4.71 13.20
CA ILE A 189 5.01 -4.53 14.66
C ILE A 189 5.80 -3.29 15.10
N GLU A 190 7.05 -3.11 14.62
CA GLU A 190 7.91 -2.02 15.07
C GLU A 190 7.40 -0.64 14.63
N LYS A 191 6.69 -0.55 13.52
CA LYS A 191 6.12 0.69 12.98
C LYS A 191 4.62 0.85 13.26
N ASP A 192 4.04 -0.01 14.11
CA ASP A 192 2.62 0.05 14.50
C ASP A 192 1.66 0.06 13.30
N LEU A 193 1.86 -0.85 12.36
CA LEU A 193 1.02 -0.90 11.17
C LEU A 193 -0.34 -1.54 11.50
N SER A 194 -1.40 -1.06 10.85
CA SER A 194 -2.73 -1.69 10.85
C SER A 194 -3.02 -2.44 9.55
N LEU A 195 -2.34 -2.07 8.47
CA LEU A 195 -2.36 -2.72 7.17
C LEU A 195 -1.00 -2.59 6.50
N LEU A 196 -0.55 -3.67 5.91
CA LEU A 196 0.55 -3.71 4.95
C LEU A 196 0.08 -4.54 3.75
N GLU A 197 0.14 -3.98 2.54
CA GLU A 197 -0.27 -4.67 1.32
C GLU A 197 0.78 -4.48 0.23
N ILE A 198 1.13 -5.57 -0.44
CA ILE A 198 2.00 -5.62 -1.61
C ILE A 198 1.16 -6.20 -2.75
N ASN A 199 0.67 -5.33 -3.63
CA ASN A 199 -0.21 -5.73 -4.72
C ASN A 199 0.13 -4.99 -6.04
N PRO A 200 1.00 -5.62 -6.86
CA PRO A 200 1.50 -6.99 -6.72
C PRO A 200 2.84 -7.13 -5.98
N LEU A 201 3.01 -8.27 -5.31
CA LEU A 201 4.32 -8.90 -5.11
C LEU A 201 4.64 -9.64 -6.40
N VAL A 202 5.79 -9.42 -7.00
CA VAL A 202 6.10 -10.05 -8.30
C VAL A 202 7.25 -11.03 -8.20
N ILE A 203 7.22 -12.01 -9.11
CA ILE A 203 8.41 -12.77 -9.50
C ILE A 203 8.95 -12.07 -10.75
N ASN A 204 10.19 -11.57 -10.68
CA ASN A 204 10.80 -10.88 -11.80
C ASN A 204 11.37 -11.88 -12.84
N GLY A 205 11.87 -11.36 -13.99
CA GLY A 205 12.43 -12.16 -15.06
C GLY A 205 13.64 -13.02 -14.67
N ASN A 206 14.30 -12.72 -13.54
CA ASN A 206 15.39 -13.54 -12.98
C ASN A 206 14.86 -14.64 -12.05
N GLY A 207 13.57 -14.66 -11.75
CA GLY A 207 12.96 -15.59 -10.83
C GLY A 207 12.97 -15.15 -9.35
N ASP A 208 13.39 -13.91 -9.07
CA ASP A 208 13.46 -13.36 -7.71
C ASP A 208 12.15 -12.68 -7.31
N LEU A 209 11.85 -12.71 -6.01
CA LEU A 209 10.72 -11.98 -5.42
C LEU A 209 11.03 -10.48 -5.36
N HIS A 210 10.02 -9.64 -5.65
CA HIS A 210 10.18 -8.20 -5.66
C HIS A 210 8.88 -7.48 -5.27
N CYS A 211 8.95 -6.50 -4.36
CA CYS A 211 7.81 -5.70 -3.92
C CYS A 211 7.59 -4.54 -4.91
N LEU A 212 6.64 -4.71 -5.84
CA LEU A 212 6.40 -3.74 -6.91
C LEU A 212 5.56 -2.55 -6.47
N ASP A 213 4.67 -2.74 -5.53
CA ASP A 213 3.84 -1.69 -4.91
C ASP A 213 3.91 -1.81 -3.38
N ALA A 214 3.55 -0.75 -2.68
CA ALA A 214 3.48 -0.70 -1.23
C ALA A 214 2.28 0.14 -0.81
N LYS A 215 1.37 -0.46 -0.05
CA LYS A 215 0.28 0.23 0.63
C LYS A 215 0.40 -0.04 2.12
N ILE A 216 0.66 1.01 2.88
CA ILE A 216 0.87 0.94 4.32
C ILE A 216 -0.11 1.88 5.02
N ASN A 217 -0.75 1.35 6.05
CA ASN A 217 -1.55 2.13 6.97
C ASN A 217 -0.99 1.94 8.39
N ILE A 218 -0.74 3.06 9.07
CA ILE A 218 -0.22 3.11 10.43
C ILE A 218 -1.39 3.33 11.38
N ASP A 219 -1.38 2.67 12.54
CA ASP A 219 -2.36 2.93 13.59
C ASP A 219 -2.22 4.38 14.08
N SER A 220 -3.23 5.20 13.84
CA SER A 220 -3.21 6.61 14.25
C SER A 220 -3.07 6.79 15.76
N ASN A 221 -3.51 5.80 16.56
CA ASN A 221 -3.34 5.85 18.01
C ASN A 221 -1.89 5.64 18.46
N ALA A 222 -1.01 5.15 17.57
CA ALA A 222 0.39 4.92 17.87
C ALA A 222 1.32 6.04 17.38
N LEU A 223 0.81 7.02 16.65
CA LEU A 223 1.63 8.09 16.02
C LEU A 223 2.44 8.90 17.04
N PHE A 224 1.98 9.02 18.30
CA PHE A 224 2.71 9.70 19.36
C PHE A 224 4.09 9.10 19.65
N ARG A 225 4.30 7.83 19.31
CA ARG A 225 5.58 7.12 19.47
C ARG A 225 6.29 6.85 18.15
N GLN A 226 5.74 7.35 17.05
CA GLN A 226 6.28 7.22 15.69
C GLN A 226 6.49 8.61 15.04
N PRO A 227 7.33 9.50 15.64
CA PRO A 227 7.46 10.89 15.17
C PRO A 227 7.97 10.98 13.73
N GLU A 228 8.89 10.09 13.31
CA GLU A 228 9.40 10.06 11.94
C GLU A 228 8.32 9.72 10.92
N LEU A 229 7.37 8.84 11.27
CA LEU A 229 6.25 8.51 10.41
C LEU A 229 5.22 9.63 10.38
N LEU A 230 5.04 10.33 11.49
CA LEU A 230 4.13 11.49 11.54
C LEU A 230 4.59 12.61 10.59
N GLU A 231 5.90 12.81 10.39
CA GLU A 231 6.46 13.77 9.42
C GLU A 231 6.13 13.38 7.96
N MET A 232 5.79 12.12 7.70
CA MET A 232 5.38 11.63 6.39
C MET A 232 3.89 11.85 6.08
N HIS A 233 3.12 12.41 7.02
CA HIS A 233 1.69 12.63 6.88
C HIS A 233 1.37 13.65 5.78
N ASP A 234 0.46 13.30 4.88
CA ASP A 234 -0.06 14.20 3.83
C ASP A 234 -1.56 14.46 4.06
N GLU A 235 -1.85 15.53 4.80
CA GLU A 235 -3.24 15.95 5.09
C GLU A 235 -4.04 16.25 3.81
N THR A 236 -3.39 16.57 2.70
CA THR A 236 -4.08 16.90 1.44
C THR A 236 -4.75 15.70 0.78
N GLN A 237 -4.42 14.50 1.24
CA GLN A 237 -5.00 13.23 0.77
C GLN A 237 -6.19 12.78 1.62
N GLU A 238 -6.51 13.48 2.70
CA GLU A 238 -7.60 13.17 3.60
C GLU A 238 -8.87 13.95 3.24
N ASP A 239 -10.02 13.51 3.76
CA ASP A 239 -11.23 14.31 3.69
C ASP A 239 -11.03 15.61 4.48
N PRO A 240 -11.31 16.80 3.90
CA PRO A 240 -11.05 18.07 4.58
C PRO A 240 -11.82 18.23 5.90
N GLN A 241 -12.97 17.58 6.06
CA GLN A 241 -13.77 17.64 7.28
C GLN A 241 -13.18 16.70 8.34
N GLU A 242 -12.65 15.54 7.94
CA GLU A 242 -11.94 14.62 8.82
C GLU A 242 -10.64 15.27 9.32
N ALA A 243 -9.86 15.89 8.41
CA ALA A 243 -8.64 16.61 8.74
C ALA A 243 -8.90 17.80 9.69
N GLU A 244 -9.97 18.56 9.49
CA GLU A 244 -10.33 19.66 10.38
C GLU A 244 -10.79 19.17 11.76
N ALA A 245 -11.58 18.11 11.82
CA ALA A 245 -12.02 17.51 13.07
C ALA A 245 -10.85 16.96 13.90
N ALA A 246 -9.85 16.36 13.24
CA ALA A 246 -8.66 15.83 13.89
C ALA A 246 -7.85 16.91 14.62
N LYS A 247 -7.83 18.16 14.15
CA LYS A 247 -7.18 19.30 14.84
C LYS A 247 -7.81 19.64 16.20
N HIS A 248 -9.02 19.16 16.42
CA HIS A 248 -9.79 19.36 17.66
C HIS A 248 -9.91 18.06 18.48
N ASP A 249 -9.10 17.06 18.21
CA ASP A 249 -9.14 15.73 18.83
C ASP A 249 -10.52 15.03 18.67
N LEU A 250 -11.23 15.35 17.58
CA LEU A 250 -12.51 14.75 17.22
C LEU A 250 -12.32 13.66 16.16
N SER A 251 -13.00 12.53 16.35
CA SER A 251 -13.12 11.50 15.33
C SER A 251 -14.34 11.81 14.46
N TYR A 252 -14.13 12.14 13.21
CA TYR A 252 -15.18 12.39 12.22
C TYR A 252 -15.06 11.38 11.08
N VAL A 253 -16.21 10.89 10.62
CA VAL A 253 -16.30 10.01 9.44
C VAL A 253 -17.33 10.59 8.50
N SER A 254 -16.91 10.94 7.30
CA SER A 254 -17.77 11.42 6.22
C SER A 254 -18.44 10.24 5.51
N LEU A 255 -19.77 10.18 5.55
CA LEU A 255 -20.56 9.16 4.88
C LEU A 255 -21.52 9.81 3.90
N GLU A 256 -21.91 9.09 2.84
CA GLU A 256 -22.98 9.54 1.95
C GLU A 256 -24.33 9.42 2.66
N GLY A 257 -25.06 10.55 2.76
CA GLY A 257 -26.38 10.59 3.40
C GLY A 257 -26.79 11.99 3.82
N ASN A 258 -27.92 12.09 4.49
CA ASN A 258 -28.51 13.34 4.97
C ASN A 258 -28.77 13.36 6.49
N ILE A 259 -28.21 12.40 7.23
CA ILE A 259 -28.31 12.31 8.68
C ILE A 259 -26.92 12.51 9.29
N GLY A 260 -26.80 13.47 10.20
CA GLY A 260 -25.60 13.67 11.01
C GLY A 260 -25.79 13.09 12.40
N CYS A 261 -24.80 12.37 12.93
CA CYS A 261 -24.78 11.84 14.28
C CYS A 261 -23.58 12.40 15.06
N MET A 262 -23.80 12.82 16.28
CA MET A 262 -22.75 13.21 17.22
C MET A 262 -22.93 12.46 18.53
N VAL A 263 -21.90 11.74 18.95
CA VAL A 263 -21.92 10.83 20.09
C VAL A 263 -20.62 10.87 20.88
N ASN A 264 -20.65 10.45 22.13
CA ASN A 264 -19.47 10.43 23.01
C ASN A 264 -18.65 9.13 22.94
N GLY A 265 -18.87 8.29 21.94
CA GLY A 265 -18.10 7.05 21.84
C GLY A 265 -18.56 6.17 20.70
N ALA A 266 -17.62 5.36 20.18
CA ALA A 266 -17.82 4.53 19.02
C ALA A 266 -18.97 3.52 19.15
N GLY A 267 -19.16 2.93 20.35
CA GLY A 267 -20.25 1.98 20.60
C GLY A 267 -21.64 2.61 20.42
N LEU A 268 -21.82 3.84 20.90
CA LEU A 268 -23.08 4.57 20.72
C LEU A 268 -23.25 4.99 19.24
N ALA A 269 -22.17 5.38 18.55
CA ALA A 269 -22.21 5.70 17.14
C ALA A 269 -22.69 4.49 16.32
N MET A 270 -22.08 3.32 16.54
CA MET A 270 -22.44 2.09 15.84
C MET A 270 -23.89 1.65 16.11
N GLY A 271 -24.33 1.66 17.38
CA GLY A 271 -25.71 1.34 17.73
C GLY A 271 -26.73 2.32 17.13
N THR A 272 -26.37 3.61 17.02
CA THR A 272 -27.21 4.62 16.37
C THR A 272 -27.30 4.35 14.87
N MET A 273 -26.17 4.04 14.20
CA MET A 273 -26.13 3.70 12.77
C MET A 273 -26.93 2.44 12.47
N ASP A 274 -26.82 1.41 13.30
CA ASP A 274 -27.62 0.19 13.15
C ASP A 274 -29.12 0.50 13.25
N THR A 275 -29.52 1.36 14.19
CA THR A 275 -30.93 1.77 14.36
C THR A 275 -31.44 2.59 13.16
N ILE A 276 -30.60 3.43 12.56
CA ILE A 276 -30.96 4.21 11.36
C ILE A 276 -31.10 3.32 10.13
N LYS A 277 -30.31 2.22 10.06
CA LYS A 277 -30.33 1.28 8.94
C LYS A 277 -31.56 0.38 8.94
N PHE A 278 -32.16 0.11 10.08
CA PHE A 278 -33.41 -0.65 10.22
C PHE A 278 -34.64 0.22 9.91
#